data_33d5754b8f6142b3c5372eb310ae42ad
#
_entry.id   33d5754b8f6142b3c5372eb310ae42ad
#
_cell.length_a   1.000
_cell.length_b   1.000
_cell.length_c   1.000
_cell.angle_alpha   90.00
_cell.angle_beta   90.00
_cell.angle_gamma   90.00
#
_symmetry.space_group_name_H-M   'P 1'
#
loop_
_entity.id
_entity.type
_entity.pdbx_description
1 polymer ?
#
loop_
_entity_poly.entity_id
_entity_poly.type
_entity_poly.pdbx_seq_one_letter_code
_entity_poly.pdbx_strand_id
1 'polypeptide(L)'
;MIYYSIACITFLSAVLGFVFSVSTVIKRKNADRTDALYLLARSTAIALAAAVPLLRESGELLTAVTGGMLTIHLADGIIGLYGKSLVRTAGPFVMAFLHAISLWMYLFLI
;
A
#
# COMPACT_ATOMS: atom_id res chain seq x y z
N MET A 1 -3.20 8.73 -19.82
CA MET A 1 -4.45 8.36 -19.11
C MET A 1 -4.26 7.20 -18.15
N ILE A 2 -3.79 6.04 -18.64
CA ILE A 2 -3.59 4.88 -17.76
C ILE A 2 -2.56 5.16 -16.68
N TYR A 3 -1.48 5.88 -17.03
CA TYR A 3 -0.44 6.23 -16.04
C TYR A 3 -1.04 6.92 -14.82
N TYR A 4 -1.79 7.99 -15.02
CA TYR A 4 -2.33 8.76 -13.91
C TYR A 4 -3.43 8.00 -13.16
N SER A 5 -4.19 7.15 -13.86
CA SER A 5 -5.18 6.30 -13.20
C SER A 5 -4.50 5.35 -12.22
N ILE A 6 -3.42 4.70 -12.64
CA ILE A 6 -2.67 3.78 -11.79
C ILE A 6 -1.97 4.53 -10.66
N ALA A 7 -1.39 5.70 -10.97
CA ALA A 7 -0.73 6.52 -9.95
C ALA A 7 -1.73 6.96 -8.88
N CYS A 8 -2.94 7.35 -9.27
CA CYS A 8 -3.98 7.72 -8.31
C CYS A 8 -4.41 6.53 -7.45
N ILE A 9 -4.62 5.37 -8.06
CA ILE A 9 -4.99 4.16 -7.33
C ILE A 9 -3.90 3.80 -6.31
N THR A 10 -2.64 3.84 -6.74
CA THR A 10 -1.51 3.52 -5.87
C THR A 10 -1.42 4.52 -4.71
N PHE A 11 -1.56 5.80 -5.01
CA PHE A 11 -1.51 6.83 -3.98
C PHE A 11 -2.68 6.72 -2.99
N LEU A 12 -3.90 6.51 -3.48
CA LEU A 12 -5.07 6.34 -2.62
C LEU A 12 -4.91 5.13 -1.72
N SER A 13 -4.38 4.03 -2.26
CA SER A 13 -4.10 2.83 -1.48
C SER A 13 -3.10 3.13 -0.36
N ALA A 14 -2.04 3.89 -0.67
CA ALA A 14 -1.03 4.26 0.32
C ALA A 14 -1.62 5.17 1.40
N VAL A 15 -2.48 6.10 1.02
CA VAL A 15 -3.14 7.00 1.98
C VAL A 15 -4.07 6.22 2.90
N LEU A 16 -4.82 5.24 2.36
CA LEU A 16 -5.67 4.39 3.18
C LEU A 16 -4.84 3.61 4.20
N GLY A 17 -3.68 3.09 3.78
CA GLY A 17 -2.75 2.43 4.69
C GLY A 17 -2.24 3.36 5.77
N PHE A 18 -1.94 4.60 5.41
CA PHE A 18 -1.51 5.62 6.36
C PHE A 18 -2.61 5.92 7.40
N VAL A 19 -3.84 6.14 6.95
CA VAL A 19 -4.98 6.40 7.83
C VAL A 19 -5.20 5.23 8.78
N PHE A 20 -5.12 4.00 8.26
CA PHE A 20 -5.24 2.81 9.10
C PHE A 20 -4.14 2.75 10.16
N SER A 21 -2.92 3.11 9.80
CA SER A 21 -1.80 3.14 10.73
C SER A 21 -1.99 4.16 11.83
N VAL A 22 -2.46 5.36 11.49
CA VAL A 22 -2.76 6.40 12.48
C VAL A 22 -3.82 5.89 13.45
N SER A 23 -4.88 5.29 12.92
CA SER A 23 -5.95 4.72 13.73
C SER A 23 -5.42 3.66 14.69
N THR A 24 -4.51 2.80 14.22
CA THR A 24 -3.92 1.75 15.04
C THR A 24 -3.11 2.35 16.19
N VAL A 25 -2.30 3.38 15.91
CA VAL A 25 -1.51 4.05 16.96
C VAL A 25 -2.42 4.67 18.01
N ILE A 26 -3.49 5.33 17.58
CA ILE A 26 -4.43 5.98 18.49
C ILE A 26 -5.11 4.95 19.40
N LYS A 27 -5.47 3.79 18.86
CA LYS A 27 -6.21 2.77 19.60
C LYS A 27 -5.34 1.97 20.57
N ARG A 28 -4.04 1.89 20.34
CA ARG A 28 -3.16 1.12 21.20
C ARG A 28 -2.60 2.00 22.31
N LYS A 29 -2.65 1.52 23.54
CA LYS A 29 -2.30 2.32 24.74
C LYS A 29 -1.15 1.76 25.55
N ASN A 30 -0.54 0.64 25.18
CA ASN A 30 0.47 -0.03 26.00
C ASN A 30 1.74 -0.33 25.21
N ALA A 31 2.53 -1.32 25.67
CA ALA A 31 3.79 -1.72 25.06
C ALA A 31 3.67 -2.03 23.57
N ASP A 32 2.50 -2.48 23.10
CA ASP A 32 2.24 -2.78 21.71
C ASP A 32 2.29 -1.55 20.81
N ARG A 33 2.33 -0.37 21.39
CA ARG A 33 2.35 0.87 20.62
C ARG A 33 3.62 1.02 19.79
N THR A 34 4.71 0.40 20.22
CA THR A 34 5.97 0.44 19.46
C THR A 34 5.77 -0.15 18.07
N ASP A 35 5.13 -1.31 17.98
CA ASP A 35 4.86 -1.93 16.67
C ASP A 35 3.96 -1.05 15.81
N ALA A 36 2.95 -0.44 16.43
CA ALA A 36 2.06 0.47 15.71
C ALA A 36 2.80 1.70 15.19
N LEU A 37 3.78 2.19 15.94
CA LEU A 37 4.61 3.33 15.51
C LEU A 37 5.50 2.95 14.33
N TYR A 38 6.07 1.74 14.32
CA TYR A 38 6.82 1.26 13.15
C TYR A 38 5.92 1.15 11.92
N LEU A 39 4.70 0.66 12.10
CA LEU A 39 3.73 0.59 11.01
C LEU A 39 3.42 1.98 10.46
N LEU A 40 3.23 2.95 11.36
CA LEU A 40 2.95 4.34 10.97
C LEU A 40 4.13 4.94 10.18
N ALA A 41 5.36 4.72 10.65
CA ALA A 41 6.55 5.22 9.98
C ALA A 41 6.65 4.64 8.56
N ARG A 42 6.44 3.34 8.42
CA ARG A 42 6.46 2.68 7.12
C ARG A 42 5.37 3.23 6.20
N SER A 43 4.16 3.37 6.70
CA SER A 43 3.04 3.87 5.91
C SER A 43 3.24 5.30 5.47
N THR A 44 3.84 6.12 6.33
CA THR A 44 4.16 7.51 5.99
C THR A 44 5.14 7.56 4.83
N ALA A 45 6.22 6.77 4.89
CA ALA A 45 7.22 6.72 3.83
C ALA A 45 6.60 6.23 2.51
N ILE A 46 5.74 5.24 2.58
CA ILE A 46 5.07 4.69 1.40
C ILE A 46 4.14 5.73 0.77
N ALA A 47 3.38 6.46 1.59
CA ALA A 47 2.47 7.50 1.08
C ALA A 47 3.26 8.61 0.39
N LEU A 48 4.39 9.02 0.97
CA LEU A 48 5.24 10.04 0.35
C LEU A 48 5.82 9.53 -0.96
N ALA A 49 6.29 8.29 -0.99
CA ALA A 49 6.83 7.69 -2.22
C ALA A 49 5.76 7.56 -3.29
N ALA A 50 4.53 7.21 -2.92
CA ALA A 50 3.43 7.07 -3.86
C ALA A 50 2.95 8.40 -4.42
N ALA A 51 3.23 9.51 -3.74
CA ALA A 51 2.90 10.84 -4.24
C ALA A 51 3.83 11.28 -5.38
N VAL A 52 5.07 10.77 -5.42
CA VAL A 52 6.06 11.21 -6.41
C VAL A 52 5.62 10.97 -7.84
N PRO A 53 5.05 9.79 -8.22
CA PRO A 53 4.58 9.61 -9.60
C PRO A 53 3.47 10.57 -10.02
N LEU A 54 2.72 11.14 -9.08
CA LEU A 54 1.70 12.13 -9.39
C LEU A 54 2.31 13.51 -9.61
N LEU A 55 3.43 13.80 -8.95
CA LEU A 55 4.09 15.09 -9.06
C LEU A 55 5.07 15.12 -10.21
N ARG A 56 5.65 13.98 -10.56
CA ARG A 56 6.65 13.86 -11.62
C ARG A 56 6.35 12.61 -12.43
N GLU A 57 6.01 12.79 -13.68
CA GLU A 57 5.71 11.66 -14.55
C GLU A 57 6.96 10.82 -14.79
N SER A 58 6.93 9.56 -14.34
CA SER A 58 8.03 8.62 -14.50
C SER A 58 7.47 7.20 -14.47
N GLY A 59 7.57 6.50 -15.59
CA GLY A 59 7.13 5.11 -15.68
C GLY A 59 7.94 4.21 -14.76
N GLU A 60 9.23 4.49 -14.59
CA GLU A 60 10.08 3.70 -13.70
C GLU A 60 9.66 3.85 -12.25
N LEU A 61 9.39 5.08 -11.80
CA LEU A 61 8.94 5.33 -10.44
C LEU A 61 7.57 4.71 -10.20
N LEU A 62 6.65 4.84 -11.15
CA LEU A 62 5.33 4.25 -11.02
C LEU A 62 5.41 2.73 -10.89
N THR A 63 6.22 2.10 -11.74
CA THR A 63 6.41 0.65 -11.71
C THR A 63 7.01 0.22 -10.38
N ALA A 64 8.03 0.93 -9.90
CA ALA A 64 8.70 0.60 -8.64
C ALA A 64 7.73 0.74 -7.46
N VAL A 65 6.99 1.85 -7.38
CA VAL A 65 6.08 2.10 -6.26
C VAL A 65 4.91 1.12 -6.28
N THR A 66 4.31 0.90 -7.46
CA THR A 66 3.17 -0.02 -7.57
C THR A 66 3.60 -1.46 -7.28
N GLY A 67 4.77 -1.87 -7.78
CA GLY A 67 5.34 -3.18 -7.46
C GLY A 67 5.64 -3.34 -5.98
N GLY A 68 6.16 -2.27 -5.36
CA GLY A 68 6.39 -2.24 -3.91
C GLY A 68 5.09 -2.39 -3.13
N MET A 69 4.04 -1.68 -3.55
CA MET A 69 2.73 -1.80 -2.92
C MET A 69 2.16 -3.21 -3.06
N LEU A 70 2.32 -3.82 -4.22
CA LEU A 70 1.90 -5.20 -4.44
C LEU A 70 2.60 -6.13 -3.44
N THR A 71 3.91 -5.99 -3.30
CA THR A 71 4.70 -6.82 -2.38
C THR A 71 4.24 -6.61 -0.94
N ILE A 72 4.04 -5.37 -0.54
CA ILE A 72 3.61 -5.03 0.82
C ILE A 72 2.24 -5.64 1.12
N HIS A 73 1.30 -5.51 0.18
CA HIS A 73 -0.05 -6.05 0.40
C HIS A 73 -0.06 -7.57 0.44
N LEU A 74 0.79 -8.24 -0.37
CA LEU A 74 0.93 -9.69 -0.29
C LEU A 74 1.48 -10.10 1.08
N ALA A 75 2.53 -9.42 1.54
CA ALA A 75 3.11 -9.70 2.85
C ALA A 75 2.11 -9.45 3.97
N ASP A 76 1.39 -8.34 3.90
CA ASP A 76 0.38 -8.01 4.91
C ASP A 76 -0.75 -9.04 4.94
N GLY A 77 -1.16 -9.53 3.77
CA GLY A 77 -2.17 -10.58 3.68
C GLY A 77 -1.71 -11.88 4.30
N ILE A 78 -0.45 -12.25 4.06
CA ILE A 78 0.14 -13.46 4.64
C ILE A 78 0.21 -13.33 6.17
N ILE A 79 0.61 -12.17 6.67
CA ILE A 79 0.65 -11.90 8.11
C ILE A 79 -0.77 -11.97 8.69
N GLY A 80 -1.77 -11.47 7.96
CA GLY A 80 -3.17 -11.55 8.36
C GLY A 80 -3.65 -13.00 8.50
N LEU A 81 -3.23 -13.88 7.57
CA LEU A 81 -3.53 -15.31 7.65
C LEU A 81 -2.92 -15.92 8.90
N TYR A 82 -1.66 -15.57 9.18
CA TYR A 82 -0.96 -16.06 10.34
C TYR A 82 -1.69 -15.66 11.63
N GLY A 83 -2.20 -14.42 11.67
CA GLY A 83 -2.94 -13.90 12.82
C GLY A 83 -4.40 -14.32 12.86
N LYS A 84 -4.87 -15.10 11.88
CA LYS A 84 -6.24 -15.61 11.80
C LYS A 84 -7.29 -14.50 11.75
N SER A 85 -6.98 -13.39 11.10
CA SER A 85 -7.90 -12.27 10.94
C SER A 85 -8.41 -12.22 9.50
N LEU A 86 -9.71 -12.35 9.30
CA LEU A 86 -10.32 -12.31 7.98
C LEU A 86 -10.13 -10.94 7.32
N VAL A 87 -10.38 -9.89 8.08
CA VAL A 87 -10.27 -8.51 7.56
C VAL A 87 -8.82 -8.19 7.17
N ARG A 88 -7.86 -8.58 8.01
CA ARG A 88 -6.44 -8.32 7.76
C ARG A 88 -5.87 -9.21 6.66
N THR A 89 -6.57 -10.27 6.29
CA THR A 89 -6.17 -11.15 5.21
C THR A 89 -6.80 -10.70 3.90
N ALA A 90 -8.12 -10.52 3.89
CA ALA A 90 -8.87 -10.22 2.67
C ALA A 90 -8.56 -8.83 2.13
N GLY A 91 -8.48 -7.82 3.00
CA GLY A 91 -8.21 -6.45 2.58
C GLY A 91 -6.91 -6.32 1.79
N PRO A 92 -5.77 -6.70 2.39
CA PRO A 92 -4.48 -6.63 1.67
C PRO A 92 -4.44 -7.48 0.41
N PHE A 93 -5.02 -8.69 0.42
CA PHE A 93 -5.01 -9.52 -0.77
C PHE A 93 -5.83 -8.93 -1.91
N VAL A 94 -6.97 -8.30 -1.61
CA VAL A 94 -7.76 -7.59 -2.61
C VAL A 94 -6.96 -6.44 -3.20
N MET A 95 -6.27 -5.67 -2.35
CA MET A 95 -5.43 -4.57 -2.82
C MET A 95 -4.25 -5.08 -3.64
N ALA A 96 -3.63 -6.19 -3.22
CA ALA A 96 -2.55 -6.80 -3.98
C ALA A 96 -3.02 -7.18 -5.39
N PHE A 97 -4.21 -7.77 -5.48
CA PHE A 97 -4.79 -8.15 -6.75
C PHE A 97 -5.02 -6.94 -7.65
N LEU A 98 -5.57 -5.86 -7.10
CA LEU A 98 -5.79 -4.62 -7.84
C LEU A 98 -4.47 -4.03 -8.34
N HIS A 99 -3.44 -4.03 -7.51
CA HIS A 99 -2.13 -3.53 -7.93
C HIS A 99 -1.49 -4.42 -8.98
N ALA A 100 -1.67 -5.73 -8.88
CA ALA A 100 -1.15 -6.67 -9.88
C ALA A 100 -1.80 -6.42 -11.24
N ILE A 101 -3.12 -6.25 -11.27
CA ILE A 101 -3.84 -5.95 -12.51
C ILE A 101 -3.39 -4.60 -13.06
N SER A 102 -3.29 -3.58 -12.22
CA SER A 102 -2.88 -2.25 -12.63
C SER A 102 -1.49 -2.27 -13.25
N LEU A 103 -0.56 -2.97 -12.61
CA LEU A 103 0.80 -3.07 -13.10
C LEU A 103 0.87 -3.83 -14.41
N TRP A 104 0.12 -4.95 -14.50
CA TRP A 104 0.06 -5.72 -15.73
C TRP A 104 -0.45 -4.87 -16.89
N MET A 105 -1.53 -4.13 -16.67
CA MET A 105 -2.09 -3.24 -17.69
C MET A 105 -1.08 -2.18 -18.12
N TYR A 106 -0.37 -1.60 -17.16
CA TYR A 106 0.61 -0.56 -17.48
C TYR A 106 1.75 -1.12 -18.31
N LEU A 107 2.27 -2.29 -17.96
CA LEU A 107 3.44 -2.87 -18.63
C LEU A 107 3.11 -3.48 -19.99
N PHE A 108 1.93 -4.04 -20.17
CA PHE A 108 1.62 -4.82 -21.36
C PHE A 108 0.58 -4.20 -22.28
N LEU A 109 -0.20 -3.23 -21.84
CA LEU A 109 -1.19 -2.56 -22.67
C LEU A 109 -0.74 -1.16 -23.14
N ILE A 110 0.36 -0.69 -22.63
CA ILE A 110 1.00 0.54 -23.06
C ILE A 110 2.33 0.21 -23.71
#